data_3e7a21d48eafc23aada2c969c1901e78
#
_entry.id   3e7a21d48eafc23aada2c969c1901e78
#
_cell.length_a   1.000
_cell.length_b   1.000
_cell.length_c   1.000
_cell.angle_alpha   90.00
_cell.angle_beta   90.00
_cell.angle_gamma   90.00
#
_symmetry.space_group_name_H-M   'P 1'
#
loop_
_entity.id
_entity.type
_entity.pdbx_description
1 polymer ?
#
loop_
_entity_poly.entity_id
_entity_poly.type
_entity_poly.pdbx_seq_one_letter_code
_entity_poly.pdbx_strand_id
1 'polypeptide(L)'
;EYTINEACDILLKVTGTPLTKKYLEARHEAKHAWSTWEKSQQLLDFKHEIDLEEGLTKMWKWAQTQPNRKRFFWGDYELNKGIYDYWKTEK
;
A
#
# COMPACT_ATOMS: atom_id res chain seq x y z
N GLU A 1 -8.62 11.62 -4.47
CA GLU A 1 -9.07 10.22 -4.38
C GLU A 1 -8.53 9.43 -5.55
N TYR A 2 -8.00 8.22 -5.28
CA TYR A 2 -7.49 7.31 -6.30
C TYR A 2 -8.12 5.93 -6.11
N THR A 3 -8.44 5.26 -7.20
CA THR A 3 -8.75 3.84 -7.16
C THR A 3 -7.47 3.02 -6.96
N ILE A 4 -7.60 1.80 -6.47
CA ILE A 4 -6.44 0.87 -6.36
C ILE A 4 -5.83 0.59 -7.73
N ASN A 5 -6.65 0.54 -8.79
CA ASN A 5 -6.15 0.35 -10.16
C ASN A 5 -5.28 1.52 -10.63
N GLU A 6 -5.71 2.75 -10.40
CA GLU A 6 -4.92 3.95 -10.72
C GLU A 6 -3.62 3.99 -9.91
N ALA A 7 -3.69 3.71 -8.61
CA ALA A 7 -2.50 3.65 -7.78
C ALA A 7 -1.51 2.58 -8.25
N CYS A 8 -1.99 1.41 -8.67
CA CYS A 8 -1.16 0.36 -9.28
C CYS A 8 -0.51 0.81 -10.59
N ASP A 9 -1.25 1.50 -11.48
CA ASP A 9 -0.70 1.98 -12.74
C ASP A 9 0.40 3.01 -12.52
N ILE A 10 0.20 3.92 -11.58
CA ILE A 10 1.23 4.90 -11.19
C ILE A 10 2.45 4.17 -10.60
N LEU A 11 2.25 3.17 -9.73
CA LEU A 11 3.35 2.40 -9.15
C LEU A 11 4.16 1.65 -10.22
N LEU A 12 3.51 0.99 -11.17
CA LEU A 12 4.18 0.31 -12.29
C LEU A 12 5.00 1.30 -13.13
N LYS A 13 4.43 2.46 -13.42
CA LYS A 13 5.13 3.55 -14.14
C LYS A 13 6.38 4.02 -13.36
N VAL A 14 6.23 4.32 -12.07
CA VAL A 14 7.31 4.83 -11.21
C VAL A 14 8.45 3.82 -11.05
N THR A 15 8.11 2.54 -10.90
CA THR A 15 9.11 1.48 -10.71
C THR A 15 9.78 1.04 -12.01
N GLY A 16 9.16 1.34 -13.16
CA GLY A 16 9.64 0.90 -14.48
C GLY A 16 9.63 -0.63 -14.64
N THR A 17 8.85 -1.34 -13.82
CA THR A 17 8.78 -2.81 -13.86
C THR A 17 7.95 -3.30 -15.04
N PRO A 18 8.34 -4.40 -15.71
CA PRO A 18 7.51 -5.03 -16.75
C PRO A 18 6.36 -5.88 -16.19
N LEU A 19 6.17 -5.88 -14.87
CA LEU A 19 5.10 -6.65 -14.22
C LEU A 19 3.72 -6.12 -14.59
N THR A 20 2.73 -7.01 -14.52
CA THR A 20 1.32 -6.72 -14.79
C THR A 20 0.49 -6.91 -13.53
N LYS A 21 -0.65 -6.22 -13.46
CA LYS A 21 -1.62 -6.41 -12.37
C LYS A 21 -2.22 -7.80 -12.41
N LYS A 22 -2.29 -8.46 -11.25
CA LYS A 22 -3.03 -9.72 -11.08
C LYS A 22 -4.20 -9.46 -10.15
N TYR A 23 -5.41 -9.79 -10.61
CA TYR A 23 -6.61 -9.72 -9.82
C TYR A 23 -6.83 -11.04 -9.08
N LEU A 24 -7.08 -10.96 -7.79
CA LEU A 24 -7.40 -12.09 -6.93
C LEU A 24 -8.88 -12.02 -6.53
N GLU A 25 -9.37 -13.07 -5.89
CA GLU A 25 -10.73 -13.07 -5.33
C GLU A 25 -10.92 -11.92 -4.35
N ALA A 26 -12.13 -11.37 -4.35
CA ALA A 26 -12.48 -10.27 -3.46
C ALA A 26 -12.37 -10.69 -2.00
N ARG A 27 -11.78 -9.85 -1.17
CA ARG A 27 -11.68 -10.04 0.27
C ARG A 27 -12.75 -9.22 0.99
N HIS A 28 -12.96 -9.50 2.27
CA HIS A 28 -13.83 -8.70 3.14
C HIS A 28 -13.15 -7.38 3.50
N GLU A 29 -13.21 -6.43 2.58
CA GLU A 29 -12.62 -5.10 2.73
C GLU A 29 -13.64 -4.04 2.34
N ALA A 30 -13.48 -2.83 2.87
CA ALA A 30 -14.29 -1.70 2.46
C ALA A 30 -14.06 -1.40 0.97
N LYS A 31 -15.13 -1.32 0.19
CA LYS A 31 -15.05 -1.01 -1.25
C LYS A 31 -14.64 0.45 -1.49
N HIS A 32 -15.06 1.34 -0.60
CA HIS A 32 -14.76 2.76 -0.64
C HIS A 32 -14.27 3.18 0.74
N ALA A 33 -13.05 3.70 0.80
CA ALA A 33 -12.46 4.23 2.02
C ALA A 33 -11.59 5.43 1.66
N TRP A 34 -12.06 6.62 1.98
CA TRP A 34 -11.31 7.85 1.82
C TRP A 34 -11.52 8.76 3.03
N SER A 35 -10.63 9.69 3.19
CA SER A 35 -10.73 10.73 4.20
C SER A 35 -10.56 12.11 3.58
N THR A 36 -11.11 13.10 4.23
CA THR A 36 -10.85 14.50 3.92
C THR A 36 -9.79 15.04 4.87
N TRP A 37 -9.19 16.19 4.57
CA TRP A 37 -8.13 16.78 5.38
C TRP A 37 -8.44 18.20 5.86
N GLU A 38 -9.69 18.66 5.75
CA GLU A 38 -10.11 20.00 6.18
C GLU A 38 -9.77 20.25 7.65
N LYS A 39 -10.01 19.24 8.52
CA LYS A 39 -9.68 19.34 9.94
C LYS A 39 -8.19 19.49 10.18
N SER A 40 -7.37 18.78 9.41
CA SER A 40 -5.90 18.89 9.48
C SER A 40 -5.42 20.26 8.97
N GLN A 41 -6.05 20.80 7.95
CA GLN A 41 -5.77 22.17 7.48
C GLN A 41 -6.09 23.21 8.54
N GLN A 42 -7.25 23.10 9.19
CA GLN A 42 -7.69 24.06 10.20
C GLN A 42 -6.88 24.01 11.49
N LEU A 43 -6.51 22.81 11.95
CA LEU A 43 -5.89 22.62 13.26
C LEU A 43 -4.36 22.54 13.22
N LEU A 44 -3.79 22.11 12.11
CA LEU A 44 -2.35 21.79 11.97
C LEU A 44 -1.68 22.56 10.84
N ASP A 45 -2.38 23.50 10.20
CA ASP A 45 -1.90 24.23 9.00
C ASP A 45 -1.36 23.28 7.91
N PHE A 46 -1.97 22.09 7.81
CA PHE A 46 -1.58 21.08 6.82
C PHE A 46 -1.83 21.59 5.40
N LYS A 47 -0.86 21.41 4.53
CA LYS A 47 -0.98 21.71 3.08
C LYS A 47 -0.69 20.44 2.29
N HIS A 48 -1.55 20.14 1.32
CA HIS A 48 -1.32 19.05 0.38
C HIS A 48 -0.33 19.55 -0.69
N GLU A 49 0.90 19.05 -0.64
CA GLU A 49 1.99 19.51 -1.52
C GLU A 49 2.50 18.41 -2.46
N ILE A 50 2.22 17.15 -2.17
CA ILE A 50 2.78 15.99 -2.88
C ILE A 50 1.66 15.11 -3.40
N ASP A 51 1.57 14.93 -4.69
CA ASP A 51 0.65 13.99 -5.30
C ASP A 51 1.13 12.52 -5.17
N LEU A 52 0.29 11.58 -5.60
CA LEU A 52 0.58 10.15 -5.45
C LEU A 52 1.82 9.73 -6.28
N GLU A 53 1.98 10.24 -7.49
CA GLU A 53 3.12 9.88 -8.35
C GLU A 53 4.43 10.39 -7.76
N GLU A 54 4.46 11.62 -7.29
CA GLU A 54 5.64 12.20 -6.64
C GLU A 54 5.99 11.46 -5.34
N GLY A 55 4.98 11.16 -4.51
CA GLY A 55 5.15 10.41 -3.27
C GLY A 55 5.72 9.02 -3.51
N LEU A 56 5.13 8.26 -4.46
CA LEU A 56 5.62 6.93 -4.84
C LEU A 56 7.03 6.98 -5.45
N THR A 57 7.36 8.02 -6.22
CA THR A 57 8.70 8.22 -6.76
C THR A 57 9.74 8.40 -5.65
N LYS A 58 9.44 9.22 -4.64
CA LYS A 58 10.31 9.42 -3.47
C LYS A 58 10.47 8.12 -2.68
N MET A 59 9.37 7.41 -2.43
CA MET A 59 9.39 6.12 -1.74
C MET A 59 10.21 5.07 -2.49
N TRP A 60 10.07 4.98 -3.82
CA TRP A 60 10.82 4.03 -4.63
C TRP A 60 12.32 4.31 -4.62
N LYS A 61 12.72 5.56 -4.79
CA LYS A 61 14.12 5.97 -4.67
C LYS A 61 14.72 5.58 -3.32
N TRP A 62 13.99 5.83 -2.24
CA TRP A 62 14.41 5.43 -0.90
C TRP A 62 14.48 3.90 -0.77
N ALA A 63 13.46 3.16 -1.22
CA ALA A 63 13.41 1.70 -1.13
C ALA A 63 14.61 1.03 -1.82
N GLN A 64 15.06 1.56 -2.96
CA GLN A 64 16.23 1.05 -3.67
C GLN A 64 17.55 1.22 -2.89
N THR A 65 17.61 2.12 -1.93
CA THR A 65 18.78 2.30 -1.05
C THR A 65 18.78 1.39 0.16
N GLN A 66 17.64 0.69 0.43
CA GLN A 66 17.51 -0.15 1.62
C GLN A 66 18.05 -1.57 1.35
N PRO A 67 18.70 -2.19 2.35
CA PRO A 67 19.12 -3.58 2.22
C PRO A 67 17.89 -4.50 2.15
N ASN A 68 18.01 -5.59 1.39
CA ASN A 68 17.00 -6.63 1.39
C ASN A 68 16.85 -7.22 2.79
N ARG A 69 15.68 -7.08 3.37
CA ARG A 69 15.36 -7.66 4.68
C ARG A 69 14.98 -9.13 4.50
N LYS A 70 15.45 -9.98 5.41
CA LYS A 70 14.94 -11.34 5.51
C LYS A 70 13.46 -11.30 5.86
N ARG A 71 12.68 -12.18 5.23
CA ARG A 71 11.28 -12.36 5.57
C ARG A 71 11.18 -12.78 7.03
N PHE A 72 10.33 -12.08 7.77
CA PHE A 72 10.02 -12.45 9.14
C PHE A 72 8.68 -13.18 9.16
N PHE A 73 8.63 -14.31 9.82
CA PHE A 73 7.40 -15.06 10.05
C PHE A 73 6.91 -14.72 11.47
N TRP A 74 5.66 -14.29 11.57
CA TRP A 74 5.09 -13.82 12.83
C TRP A 74 4.77 -14.93 13.85
N GLY A 75 4.86 -16.21 13.44
CA GLY A 75 4.48 -17.34 14.28
C GLY A 75 2.96 -17.48 14.41
N ASP A 76 2.52 -17.90 15.58
CA ASP A 76 1.10 -18.06 15.84
C ASP A 76 0.40 -16.70 16.04
N TYR A 77 -0.76 -16.56 15.43
CA TYR A 77 -1.59 -15.37 15.59
C TYR A 77 -2.46 -15.49 16.84
N GLU A 78 -2.62 -14.43 17.62
CA GLU A 78 -3.48 -14.39 18.79
C GLU A 78 -4.94 -14.70 18.45
N LEU A 79 -5.41 -14.28 17.27
CA LEU A 79 -6.76 -14.50 16.77
C LEU A 79 -6.70 -15.28 15.47
N ASN A 80 -7.11 -16.54 15.50
CA ASN A 80 -7.15 -17.42 14.33
C ASN A 80 -8.41 -17.25 13.46
N LYS A 81 -9.42 -16.52 13.95
CA LYS A 81 -10.67 -16.30 13.23
C LYS A 81 -10.50 -15.19 12.17
N GLY A 82 -10.91 -15.48 10.95
CA GLY A 82 -10.88 -14.51 9.86
C GLY A 82 -9.49 -14.29 9.21
N ILE A 83 -8.50 -15.08 9.57
CA ILE A 83 -7.18 -15.05 8.95
C ILE A 83 -7.21 -15.84 7.64
N TYR A 84 -6.65 -15.25 6.59
CA TYR A 84 -6.51 -15.93 5.30
C TYR A 84 -5.52 -17.10 5.41
N ASP A 85 -5.83 -18.25 4.80
CA ASP A 85 -5.03 -19.46 4.93
C ASP A 85 -3.58 -19.28 4.42
N TYR A 86 -3.36 -18.44 3.42
CA TYR A 86 -2.02 -18.15 2.91
C TYR A 86 -1.14 -17.30 3.87
N TRP A 87 -1.72 -16.74 4.94
CA TRP A 87 -0.97 -16.09 6.02
C TRP A 87 -0.47 -17.08 7.05
N LYS A 88 -1.11 -18.26 7.14
CA LYS A 88 -0.82 -19.30 8.13
C LYS A 88 0.34 -20.21 7.72
N THR A 89 0.74 -20.18 6.47
CA THR A 89 1.76 -21.10 5.93
C THR A 89 3.06 -20.38 5.62
N GLU A 90 4.17 -20.96 6.05
CA GLU A 90 5.49 -20.64 5.48
C GLU A 90 5.48 -21.01 3.99
N LYS A 91 5.81 -20.06 3.14
CA LYS A 91 6.08 -20.31 1.72
C LYS A 91 7.55 -20.11 1.43
#